data_e015cba2524d95a3473182e9f2ccdfac
#
_entry.id   e015cba2524d95a3473182e9f2ccdfac
#
_cell.length_a   1.000
_cell.length_b   1.000
_cell.length_c   1.000
_cell.angle_alpha   90.00
_cell.angle_beta   90.00
_cell.angle_gamma   90.00
#
_symmetry.space_group_name_H-M   'P 1'
#
loop_
_entity.id
_entity.type
_entity.pdbx_description
1 polymer ?
#
loop_
_entity_poly.entity_id
_entity_poly.type
_entity_poly.pdbx_seq_one_letter_code
_entity_poly.pdbx_strand_id
1 'polypeptide(L)'
;MNDNPSPHLTRIAVYPIKSLEPVTLQTAEIAENGGLRHDREYAMFDDDENYVNGKRTADVHRIRASFDDALQHVTLRQEGKSEESAYRFSLFDDRAELAEWLTEYFGYSVHLKQESKGGFPDDTVLSGPTVISTATLREVASWFDGLDEHQMRLRLRANLEIDGVPPFWEDRLYSDHNHEVAFRIGDVTLRGANPCQRCIVPVRDPHTGEEYPDFQRIFIENRERTLPEWADRARFDHYFRLMVNTKVPESEWKSELAVGDEVAILGEVPLDESNDRAGKDRPV
;
A
#
# COMPACT_ATOMS: atom_id res chain seq x y z
N MET A 1 14.75 -33.64 1.82
CA MET A 1 14.81 -32.39 1.01
C MET A 1 13.83 -31.45 1.66
N ASN A 2 14.27 -30.29 2.11
CA ASN A 2 13.34 -29.31 2.69
C ASN A 2 12.58 -28.69 1.53
N ASP A 3 11.33 -29.13 1.31
CA ASP A 3 10.38 -28.51 0.38
C ASP A 3 9.80 -27.22 0.98
N ASN A 4 10.66 -26.32 1.47
CA ASN A 4 10.21 -24.97 1.74
C ASN A 4 10.21 -24.23 0.39
N PRO A 5 9.06 -23.76 -0.10
CA PRO A 5 9.03 -23.01 -1.35
C PRO A 5 9.97 -21.82 -1.26
N SER A 6 10.72 -21.52 -2.32
CA SER A 6 11.58 -20.34 -2.37
C SER A 6 10.73 -19.06 -2.25
N PRO A 7 11.29 -17.97 -1.70
CA PRO A 7 10.60 -16.68 -1.65
C PRO A 7 10.13 -16.25 -3.05
N HIS A 8 8.86 -15.94 -3.21
CA HIS A 8 8.30 -15.51 -4.50
C HIS A 8 7.18 -14.51 -4.34
N LEU A 9 6.97 -13.69 -5.36
CA LEU A 9 5.88 -12.73 -5.45
C LEU A 9 4.56 -13.47 -5.67
N THR A 10 3.65 -13.41 -4.71
CA THR A 10 2.36 -14.11 -4.81
C THR A 10 1.19 -13.20 -5.16
N ARG A 11 1.34 -11.88 -4.95
CA ARG A 11 0.28 -10.91 -5.24
C ARG A 11 0.85 -9.54 -5.55
N ILE A 12 0.28 -8.90 -6.57
CA ILE A 12 0.47 -7.49 -6.90
C ILE A 12 -0.86 -6.77 -6.73
N ALA A 13 -0.90 -5.69 -5.98
CA ALA A 13 -2.09 -4.87 -5.78
C ALA A 13 -1.79 -3.40 -6.08
N VAL A 14 -2.64 -2.78 -6.90
CA VAL A 14 -2.67 -1.34 -7.11
C VAL A 14 -3.99 -0.76 -6.61
N TYR A 15 -3.99 0.49 -6.25
CA TYR A 15 -5.16 1.23 -5.72
C TYR A 15 -5.44 2.42 -6.66
N PRO A 16 -6.13 2.22 -7.81
CA PRO A 16 -6.20 3.24 -8.85
C PRO A 16 -6.69 4.59 -8.34
N ILE A 17 -7.69 4.59 -7.44
CA ILE A 17 -8.12 5.79 -6.71
C ILE A 17 -7.64 5.68 -5.26
N LYS A 18 -6.87 6.65 -4.80
CA LYS A 18 -6.34 6.69 -3.42
C LYS A 18 -7.45 6.47 -2.40
N SER A 19 -7.22 5.54 -1.47
CA SER A 19 -8.11 5.11 -0.38
C SER A 19 -9.27 4.20 -0.76
N LEU A 20 -9.58 4.01 -2.04
CA LEU A 20 -10.58 3.03 -2.47
C LEU A 20 -10.01 1.62 -2.57
N GLU A 21 -10.81 0.65 -3.00
CA GLU A 21 -10.46 -0.76 -3.08
C GLU A 21 -9.34 -1.04 -4.10
N PRO A 22 -8.53 -2.09 -3.86
CA PRO A 22 -7.45 -2.48 -4.76
C PRO A 22 -7.93 -3.25 -5.97
N VAL A 23 -7.09 -3.23 -7.01
CA VAL A 23 -7.12 -4.21 -8.09
C VAL A 23 -5.91 -5.12 -7.95
N THR A 24 -6.13 -6.43 -8.08
CA THR A 24 -5.05 -7.42 -8.12
C THR A 24 -4.65 -7.66 -9.57
N LEU A 25 -3.36 -7.56 -9.85
CA LEU A 25 -2.79 -7.71 -11.18
C LEU A 25 -1.91 -8.96 -11.26
N GLN A 26 -1.77 -9.54 -12.46
CA GLN A 26 -0.80 -10.60 -12.71
C GLN A 26 0.58 -10.03 -13.00
N THR A 27 0.65 -8.87 -13.62
CA THR A 27 1.87 -8.12 -13.88
C THR A 27 1.67 -6.64 -13.60
N ALA A 28 2.73 -5.91 -13.28
CA ALA A 28 2.69 -4.46 -13.12
C ALA A 28 4.00 -3.81 -13.56
N GLU A 29 3.87 -2.75 -14.37
CA GLU A 29 4.99 -1.93 -14.80
C GLU A 29 5.44 -0.97 -13.68
N ILE A 30 6.75 -0.74 -13.57
CA ILE A 30 7.32 0.29 -12.71
C ILE A 30 7.16 1.66 -13.38
N ALA A 31 6.48 2.57 -12.72
CA ALA A 31 6.26 3.93 -13.20
C ALA A 31 7.52 4.82 -13.09
N GLU A 32 7.50 6.00 -13.73
CA GLU A 32 8.63 6.96 -13.76
C GLU A 32 8.93 7.65 -12.42
N ASN A 33 8.28 7.26 -11.34
CA ASN A 33 8.61 7.66 -9.97
C ASN A 33 9.06 6.49 -9.11
N GLY A 34 9.17 5.28 -9.69
CA GLY A 34 9.50 4.05 -8.99
C GLY A 34 8.31 3.35 -8.33
N GLY A 35 7.10 3.91 -8.37
CA GLY A 35 5.87 3.25 -7.94
C GLY A 35 5.36 2.24 -8.97
N LEU A 36 4.24 1.58 -8.68
CA LEU A 36 3.55 0.76 -9.68
C LEU A 36 2.65 1.63 -10.55
N ARG A 37 2.64 1.37 -11.85
CA ARG A 37 1.72 2.04 -12.77
C ARG A 37 0.27 1.84 -12.32
N HIS A 38 -0.54 2.89 -12.40
CA HIS A 38 -1.92 2.97 -11.93
C HIS A 38 -2.09 2.93 -10.40
N ASP A 39 -1.02 2.82 -9.61
CA ASP A 39 -1.17 2.88 -8.16
C ASP A 39 -1.37 4.34 -7.71
N ARG A 40 -2.53 4.62 -7.11
CA ARG A 40 -2.94 5.96 -6.64
C ARG A 40 -2.87 7.04 -7.72
N GLU A 41 -3.10 6.64 -8.98
CA GLU A 41 -3.11 7.55 -10.12
C GLU A 41 -4.16 8.66 -9.95
N TYR A 42 -5.24 8.34 -9.24
CA TYR A 42 -6.30 9.29 -8.91
C TYR A 42 -6.39 9.51 -7.41
N ALA A 43 -6.78 10.73 -7.01
CA ALA A 43 -7.09 11.06 -5.62
C ALA A 43 -8.26 12.05 -5.53
N MET A 44 -9.01 11.96 -4.43
CA MET A 44 -10.12 12.85 -4.11
C MET A 44 -9.63 14.03 -3.27
N PHE A 45 -10.10 15.22 -3.57
CA PHE A 45 -9.77 16.47 -2.88
C PHE A 45 -11.02 17.26 -2.55
N ASP A 46 -11.01 17.98 -1.42
CA ASP A 46 -12.00 19.01 -1.09
C ASP A 46 -11.64 20.38 -1.74
N ASP A 47 -12.48 21.40 -1.53
CA ASP A 47 -12.25 22.75 -2.06
C ASP A 47 -11.02 23.45 -1.46
N ASP A 48 -10.55 23.00 -0.29
CA ASP A 48 -9.34 23.51 0.37
C ASP A 48 -8.07 22.74 -0.04
N GLU A 49 -8.14 21.96 -1.12
CA GLU A 49 -7.03 21.12 -1.63
C GLU A 49 -6.54 20.04 -0.66
N ASN A 50 -7.35 19.65 0.31
CA ASN A 50 -7.03 18.54 1.19
C ASN A 50 -7.52 17.21 0.60
N TYR A 51 -6.77 16.12 0.87
CA TYR A 51 -7.22 14.78 0.50
C TYR A 51 -8.52 14.40 1.21
N VAL A 52 -9.50 13.93 0.46
CA VAL A 52 -10.63 13.15 0.98
C VAL A 52 -10.19 11.68 0.99
N ASN A 53 -9.79 11.18 2.15
CA ASN A 53 -9.17 9.87 2.28
C ASN A 53 -9.53 9.17 3.60
N GLY A 54 -9.24 7.87 3.71
CA GLY A 54 -9.54 7.06 4.89
C GLY A 54 -8.81 7.48 6.19
N LYS A 55 -7.81 8.37 6.13
CA LYS A 55 -7.18 8.96 7.32
C LYS A 55 -8.07 10.06 7.91
N ARG A 56 -8.70 10.88 7.07
CA ARG A 56 -9.47 12.06 7.48
C ARG A 56 -10.95 11.76 7.71
N THR A 57 -11.55 10.86 6.91
CA THR A 57 -12.95 10.47 7.06
C THR A 57 -13.16 8.97 6.97
N ALA A 58 -13.92 8.42 7.93
CA ALA A 58 -14.31 7.02 7.94
C ALA A 58 -15.25 6.65 6.78
N ASP A 59 -16.01 7.61 6.25
CA ASP A 59 -17.00 7.36 5.20
C ASP A 59 -16.38 6.85 3.89
N VAL A 60 -15.10 7.17 3.63
CA VAL A 60 -14.37 6.61 2.48
C VAL A 60 -14.37 5.09 2.49
N HIS A 61 -14.29 4.47 3.67
CA HIS A 61 -14.32 3.01 3.82
C HIS A 61 -15.67 2.37 3.44
N ARG A 62 -16.72 3.15 3.36
CA ARG A 62 -18.07 2.68 2.99
C ARG A 62 -18.37 2.78 1.49
N ILE A 63 -17.42 3.25 0.69
CA ILE A 63 -17.49 3.21 -0.76
C ILE A 63 -16.95 1.87 -1.22
N ARG A 64 -17.79 1.08 -1.94
CA ARG A 64 -17.36 -0.11 -2.69
C ARG A 64 -16.95 0.32 -4.08
N ALA A 65 -15.73 -0.02 -4.48
CA ALA A 65 -15.20 0.31 -5.79
C ALA A 65 -14.72 -0.96 -6.50
N SER A 66 -15.08 -1.12 -7.75
CA SER A 66 -14.51 -2.13 -8.63
C SER A 66 -14.09 -1.50 -9.96
N PHE A 67 -13.07 -2.06 -10.58
CA PHE A 67 -12.49 -1.54 -11.81
C PHE A 67 -12.57 -2.59 -12.90
N ASP A 68 -12.63 -2.15 -14.16
CA ASP A 68 -12.47 -3.07 -15.29
C ASP A 68 -10.99 -3.44 -15.50
N ASP A 69 -10.74 -4.48 -16.31
CA ASP A 69 -9.38 -5.01 -16.53
C ASP A 69 -8.41 -3.98 -17.14
N ALA A 70 -8.95 -3.01 -17.88
CA ALA A 70 -8.16 -1.93 -18.48
C ALA A 70 -7.92 -0.75 -17.55
N LEU A 71 -8.51 -0.75 -16.33
CA LEU A 71 -8.48 0.33 -15.36
C LEU A 71 -8.97 1.68 -15.92
N GLN A 72 -9.90 1.62 -16.89
CA GLN A 72 -10.48 2.80 -17.55
C GLN A 72 -11.82 3.20 -16.95
N HIS A 73 -12.47 2.27 -16.26
CA HIS A 73 -13.76 2.52 -15.61
C HIS A 73 -13.72 2.08 -14.16
N VAL A 74 -14.43 2.84 -13.35
CA VAL A 74 -14.73 2.50 -11.95
C VAL A 74 -16.23 2.33 -11.77
N THR A 75 -16.63 1.30 -11.05
CA THR A 75 -18.00 1.12 -10.59
C THR A 75 -18.05 1.40 -9.10
N LEU A 76 -18.84 2.36 -8.68
CA LEU A 76 -18.97 2.79 -7.28
C LEU A 76 -20.35 2.41 -6.73
N ARG A 77 -20.38 2.01 -5.47
CA ARG A 77 -21.58 1.73 -4.71
C ARG A 77 -21.37 2.06 -3.24
N GLN A 78 -22.39 2.50 -2.57
CA GLN A 78 -22.35 2.66 -1.11
C GLN A 78 -22.51 1.29 -0.42
N GLU A 79 -21.73 1.04 0.62
CA GLU A 79 -21.85 -0.16 1.45
C GLU A 79 -23.28 -0.34 2.00
N GLY A 80 -23.79 -1.57 1.94
CA GLY A 80 -25.15 -1.91 2.36
C GLY A 80 -26.26 -1.60 1.34
N LYS A 81 -25.93 -0.99 0.19
CA LYS A 81 -26.87 -0.82 -0.93
C LYS A 81 -26.80 -2.00 -1.89
N SER A 82 -27.87 -2.24 -2.65
CA SER A 82 -27.93 -3.31 -3.67
C SER A 82 -26.99 -3.04 -4.84
N GLU A 83 -26.60 -4.08 -5.56
CA GLU A 83 -25.79 -3.97 -6.79
C GLU A 83 -26.45 -3.10 -7.87
N GLU A 84 -27.78 -3.07 -7.91
CA GLU A 84 -28.57 -2.24 -8.84
C GLU A 84 -28.37 -0.73 -8.61
N SER A 85 -27.87 -0.34 -7.43
CA SER A 85 -27.54 1.05 -7.10
C SER A 85 -26.11 1.44 -7.42
N ALA A 86 -25.35 0.56 -8.09
CA ALA A 86 -23.99 0.85 -8.51
C ALA A 86 -23.96 1.75 -9.76
N TYR A 87 -23.06 2.69 -9.77
CA TYR A 87 -22.82 3.60 -10.89
C TYR A 87 -21.45 3.33 -11.50
N ARG A 88 -21.42 3.18 -12.83
CA ARG A 88 -20.17 3.01 -13.58
C ARG A 88 -19.78 4.33 -14.24
N PHE A 89 -18.51 4.71 -14.10
CA PHE A 89 -17.94 5.92 -14.64
C PHE A 89 -16.66 5.62 -15.44
N SER A 90 -16.49 6.27 -16.59
CA SER A 90 -15.21 6.37 -17.27
C SER A 90 -14.29 7.32 -16.49
N LEU A 91 -13.07 6.88 -16.18
CA LEU A 91 -12.06 7.72 -15.52
C LEU A 91 -11.50 8.83 -16.43
N PHE A 92 -11.87 8.82 -17.72
CA PHE A 92 -11.50 9.83 -18.71
C PHE A 92 -12.65 10.77 -19.05
N ASP A 93 -13.83 10.20 -19.38
CA ASP A 93 -14.93 10.96 -19.96
C ASP A 93 -15.95 11.43 -18.92
N ASP A 94 -16.17 10.65 -17.83
CA ASP A 94 -17.25 10.89 -16.86
C ASP A 94 -16.73 11.51 -15.54
N ARG A 95 -15.60 12.25 -15.58
CA ARG A 95 -14.98 12.82 -14.35
C ARG A 95 -15.87 13.80 -13.61
N ALA A 96 -16.68 14.56 -14.35
CA ALA A 96 -17.61 15.51 -13.75
C ALA A 96 -18.74 14.78 -13.02
N GLU A 97 -19.33 13.77 -13.64
CA GLU A 97 -20.39 12.95 -13.07
C GLU A 97 -19.88 12.14 -11.87
N LEU A 98 -18.65 11.63 -11.95
CA LEU A 98 -17.99 10.94 -10.83
C LEU A 98 -17.77 11.90 -9.65
N ALA A 99 -17.31 13.13 -9.90
CA ALA A 99 -17.14 14.15 -8.87
C ALA A 99 -18.49 14.58 -8.26
N GLU A 100 -19.56 14.67 -9.07
CA GLU A 100 -20.91 14.95 -8.59
C GLU A 100 -21.42 13.83 -7.67
N TRP A 101 -21.26 12.56 -8.08
CA TRP A 101 -21.62 11.40 -7.23
C TRP A 101 -20.87 11.42 -5.89
N LEU A 102 -19.55 11.69 -5.90
CA LEU A 102 -18.75 11.79 -4.70
C LEU A 102 -19.19 12.96 -3.81
N THR A 103 -19.50 14.12 -4.42
CA THR A 103 -20.02 15.30 -3.72
C THR A 103 -21.34 15.00 -3.03
N GLU A 104 -22.26 14.34 -3.71
CA GLU A 104 -23.54 13.90 -3.12
C GLU A 104 -23.32 12.91 -1.98
N TYR A 105 -22.41 11.94 -2.18
CA TYR A 105 -22.09 10.95 -1.18
C TYR A 105 -21.51 11.54 0.11
N PHE A 106 -20.54 12.45 0.00
CA PHE A 106 -19.89 13.07 1.16
C PHE A 106 -20.65 14.25 1.74
N GLY A 107 -21.56 14.86 0.99
CA GLY A 107 -22.32 16.04 1.41
C GLY A 107 -21.52 17.35 1.37
N TYR A 108 -20.36 17.38 0.73
CA TYR A 108 -19.53 18.54 0.45
C TYR A 108 -18.78 18.35 -0.87
N SER A 109 -18.29 19.44 -1.45
CA SER A 109 -17.63 19.42 -2.76
C SER A 109 -16.40 18.51 -2.76
N VAL A 110 -16.34 17.59 -3.73
CA VAL A 110 -15.23 16.65 -3.91
C VAL A 110 -14.79 16.65 -5.37
N HIS A 111 -13.49 16.83 -5.59
CA HIS A 111 -12.86 16.83 -6.91
C HIS A 111 -11.96 15.60 -7.08
N LEU A 112 -12.01 14.96 -8.24
CA LEU A 112 -11.09 13.90 -8.61
C LEU A 112 -9.93 14.47 -9.43
N LYS A 113 -8.69 14.31 -8.95
CA LYS A 113 -7.48 14.69 -9.68
C LYS A 113 -6.72 13.47 -10.17
N GLN A 114 -6.02 13.60 -11.28
CA GLN A 114 -5.15 12.57 -11.85
C GLN A 114 -3.71 13.06 -11.90
N GLU A 115 -2.78 12.18 -11.53
CA GLU A 115 -1.35 12.31 -11.75
C GLU A 115 -0.83 11.01 -12.38
N SER A 116 -0.68 10.99 -13.69
CA SER A 116 -0.40 9.79 -14.48
C SER A 116 1.06 9.33 -14.43
N LYS A 117 1.99 10.20 -14.00
CA LYS A 117 3.43 9.88 -13.97
C LYS A 117 3.88 9.24 -12.67
N GLY A 118 3.26 9.62 -11.55
CA GLY A 118 3.72 9.18 -10.25
C GLY A 118 2.59 8.96 -9.23
N GLY A 119 1.36 9.27 -9.59
CA GLY A 119 0.22 9.16 -8.70
C GLY A 119 0.30 10.07 -7.47
N PHE A 120 -0.48 9.74 -6.46
CA PHE A 120 -0.54 10.43 -5.17
C PHE A 120 -0.08 9.49 -4.04
N PRO A 121 1.20 9.07 -4.00
CA PRO A 121 1.71 8.20 -2.93
C PRO A 121 1.63 8.91 -1.57
N ASP A 122 1.64 8.13 -0.48
CA ASP A 122 1.70 8.70 0.88
C ASP A 122 3.10 9.23 1.21
N ASP A 123 4.13 8.66 0.61
CA ASP A 123 5.52 9.10 0.70
C ASP A 123 6.06 9.34 -0.72
N THR A 124 6.47 10.58 -0.99
CA THR A 124 6.97 10.97 -2.33
C THR A 124 8.46 10.70 -2.51
N VAL A 125 9.19 10.39 -1.43
CA VAL A 125 10.60 9.99 -1.45
C VAL A 125 10.72 8.47 -1.57
N LEU A 126 9.89 7.75 -0.81
CA LEU A 126 9.79 6.30 -0.84
C LEU A 126 8.54 5.89 -1.64
N SER A 127 8.53 6.26 -2.91
CA SER A 127 7.37 6.06 -3.81
C SER A 127 7.24 4.62 -4.32
N GLY A 128 8.23 3.78 -4.07
CA GLY A 128 8.21 2.36 -4.46
C GLY A 128 7.08 1.56 -3.79
N PRO A 129 6.75 0.39 -4.35
CA PRO A 129 5.69 -0.47 -3.83
C PRO A 129 6.03 -0.98 -2.43
N THR A 130 5.06 -0.96 -1.52
CA THR A 130 5.23 -1.52 -0.17
C THR A 130 5.17 -3.04 -0.21
N VAL A 131 6.04 -3.69 0.60
CA VAL A 131 6.22 -5.15 0.63
C VAL A 131 5.81 -5.73 1.97
N ILE A 132 5.06 -6.83 1.94
CA ILE A 132 4.70 -7.65 3.11
C ILE A 132 4.76 -9.13 2.75
N SER A 133 4.90 -10.03 3.73
CA SER A 133 4.73 -11.46 3.48
C SER A 133 3.32 -11.95 3.85
N THR A 134 2.82 -12.97 3.12
CA THR A 134 1.57 -13.65 3.46
C THR A 134 1.60 -14.22 4.87
N ALA A 135 2.74 -14.74 5.29
CA ALA A 135 2.93 -15.26 6.64
C ALA A 135 2.80 -14.16 7.71
N THR A 136 3.29 -12.95 7.43
CA THR A 136 3.10 -11.79 8.33
C THR A 136 1.63 -11.38 8.41
N LEU A 137 0.89 -11.40 7.31
CA LEU A 137 -0.56 -11.11 7.33
C LEU A 137 -1.30 -12.08 8.25
N ARG A 138 -1.00 -13.38 8.17
CA ARG A 138 -1.59 -14.42 9.03
C ARG A 138 -1.22 -14.23 10.49
N GLU A 139 0.05 -14.00 10.77
CA GLU A 139 0.54 -13.77 12.13
C GLU A 139 -0.14 -12.56 12.77
N VAL A 140 -0.15 -11.42 12.07
CA VAL A 140 -0.77 -10.18 12.58
C VAL A 140 -2.29 -10.33 12.73
N ALA A 141 -2.97 -11.01 11.80
CA ALA A 141 -4.40 -11.29 11.93
C ALA A 141 -4.71 -12.10 13.19
N SER A 142 -3.85 -13.05 13.56
CA SER A 142 -4.02 -13.89 14.74
C SER A 142 -4.00 -13.13 16.07
N TRP A 143 -3.54 -11.90 16.10
CA TRP A 143 -3.54 -11.04 17.30
C TRP A 143 -4.91 -10.45 17.63
N PHE A 144 -5.86 -10.55 16.69
CA PHE A 144 -7.15 -9.87 16.77
C PHE A 144 -8.30 -10.88 16.62
N ASP A 145 -9.18 -10.91 17.59
CA ASP A 145 -10.37 -11.76 17.52
C ASP A 145 -11.27 -11.36 16.34
N GLY A 146 -11.64 -12.36 15.53
CA GLY A 146 -12.54 -12.17 14.39
C GLY A 146 -11.90 -11.55 13.13
N LEU A 147 -10.58 -11.27 13.13
CA LEU A 147 -9.87 -10.86 11.92
C LEU A 147 -9.12 -12.05 11.32
N ASP A 148 -9.22 -12.18 10.00
CA ASP A 148 -8.47 -13.15 9.20
C ASP A 148 -7.41 -12.48 8.32
N GLU A 149 -6.67 -13.28 7.58
CA GLU A 149 -5.66 -12.83 6.63
C GLU A 149 -6.24 -11.84 5.60
N HIS A 150 -7.46 -12.10 5.10
CA HIS A 150 -8.10 -11.24 4.11
C HIS A 150 -8.44 -9.86 4.68
N GLN A 151 -9.03 -9.83 5.88
CA GLN A 151 -9.32 -8.59 6.60
C GLN A 151 -8.04 -7.80 6.89
N MET A 152 -6.98 -8.48 7.30
CA MET A 152 -5.70 -7.82 7.57
C MET A 152 -5.06 -7.25 6.29
N ARG A 153 -5.15 -7.97 5.17
CA ARG A 153 -4.70 -7.50 3.84
C ARG A 153 -5.40 -6.21 3.44
N LEU A 154 -6.72 -6.14 3.59
CA LEU A 154 -7.51 -4.93 3.29
C LEU A 154 -7.15 -3.75 4.19
N ARG A 155 -6.84 -3.99 5.47
CA ARG A 155 -6.44 -2.95 6.44
C ARG A 155 -5.02 -2.42 6.18
N LEU A 156 -4.08 -3.29 5.87
CA LEU A 156 -2.67 -2.94 5.70
C LEU A 156 -2.35 -2.35 4.32
N ARG A 157 -3.08 -2.75 3.25
CA ARG A 157 -3.03 -2.15 1.92
C ARG A 157 -1.61 -2.17 1.30
N ALA A 158 -0.91 -3.29 1.40
CA ALA A 158 0.37 -3.48 0.74
C ALA A 158 0.20 -3.61 -0.79
N ASN A 159 1.24 -3.24 -1.52
CA ASN A 159 1.30 -3.41 -2.97
C ASN A 159 1.78 -4.81 -3.37
N LEU A 160 2.86 -5.29 -2.76
CA LEU A 160 3.49 -6.57 -3.07
C LEU A 160 3.40 -7.52 -1.88
N GLU A 161 2.99 -8.75 -2.15
CA GLU A 161 2.88 -9.81 -1.16
C GLU A 161 3.81 -10.96 -1.56
N ILE A 162 4.70 -11.35 -0.64
CA ILE A 162 5.68 -12.43 -0.82
C ILE A 162 5.23 -13.66 -0.05
N ASP A 163 5.30 -14.83 -0.66
CA ASP A 163 5.06 -16.12 0.00
C ASP A 163 6.32 -17.01 -0.02
N GLY A 164 6.24 -18.18 0.64
CA GLY A 164 7.37 -19.10 0.80
C GLY A 164 8.37 -18.67 1.88
N VAL A 165 7.98 -17.79 2.80
CA VAL A 165 8.83 -17.22 3.84
C VAL A 165 8.13 -17.22 5.21
N PRO A 166 8.89 -17.18 6.33
CA PRO A 166 8.30 -17.07 7.68
C PRO A 166 7.71 -15.67 7.94
N PRO A 167 6.90 -15.48 9.00
CA PRO A 167 6.40 -14.18 9.43
C PRO A 167 7.54 -13.18 9.64
N PHE A 168 7.31 -11.92 9.25
CA PHE A 168 8.25 -10.80 9.35
C PHE A 168 9.55 -10.99 8.56
N TRP A 169 9.54 -11.88 7.56
CA TRP A 169 10.71 -12.05 6.69
C TRP A 169 11.08 -10.75 5.97
N GLU A 170 10.10 -9.95 5.61
CA GLU A 170 10.29 -8.64 4.99
C GLU A 170 11.11 -7.65 5.85
N ASP A 171 11.22 -7.87 7.15
CA ASP A 171 12.11 -7.09 8.03
C ASP A 171 13.60 -7.29 7.70
N ARG A 172 13.95 -8.24 6.83
CA ARG A 172 15.29 -8.38 6.25
C ARG A 172 15.55 -7.43 5.08
N LEU A 173 14.51 -6.76 4.59
CA LEU A 173 14.59 -5.86 3.44
C LEU A 173 14.93 -4.41 3.83
N TYR A 174 15.32 -4.14 5.07
CA TYR A 174 15.91 -2.87 5.52
C TYR A 174 17.05 -3.16 6.51
N SER A 175 17.91 -2.17 6.67
CA SER A 175 19.05 -2.23 7.58
C SER A 175 19.09 -1.00 8.48
N ASP A 176 20.26 -0.60 8.99
CA ASP A 176 20.44 0.56 9.83
C ASP A 176 20.07 1.89 9.13
N HIS A 177 20.24 3.01 9.81
CA HIS A 177 19.88 4.33 9.29
C HIS A 177 20.78 4.84 8.14
N ASN A 178 21.90 4.18 7.86
CA ASN A 178 22.86 4.59 6.84
C ASN A 178 22.82 3.68 5.60
N HIS A 179 22.02 2.60 5.65
CA HIS A 179 21.98 1.59 4.60
C HIS A 179 20.53 1.28 4.19
N GLU A 180 20.37 0.93 2.92
CA GLU A 180 19.21 0.28 2.35
C GLU A 180 19.58 -1.18 2.05
N VAL A 181 18.59 -2.04 1.86
CA VAL A 181 18.81 -3.42 1.41
C VAL A 181 18.37 -3.54 -0.03
N ALA A 182 19.32 -3.86 -0.92
CA ALA A 182 18.99 -4.21 -2.30
C ALA A 182 18.43 -5.64 -2.34
N PHE A 183 17.33 -5.81 -3.04
CA PHE A 183 16.72 -7.12 -3.30
C PHE A 183 16.12 -7.13 -4.69
N ARG A 184 15.91 -8.33 -5.24
CA ARG A 184 15.38 -8.52 -6.59
C ARG A 184 14.05 -9.27 -6.53
N ILE A 185 13.12 -8.88 -7.37
CA ILE A 185 11.89 -9.60 -7.70
C ILE A 185 11.90 -9.84 -9.22
N GLY A 186 12.00 -11.09 -9.65
CA GLY A 186 12.28 -11.40 -11.03
C GLY A 186 13.59 -10.78 -11.48
N ASP A 187 13.54 -9.92 -12.49
CA ASP A 187 14.71 -9.17 -12.98
C ASP A 187 14.78 -7.73 -12.46
N VAL A 188 13.78 -7.27 -11.69
CA VAL A 188 13.68 -5.89 -11.16
C VAL A 188 14.38 -5.78 -9.81
N THR A 189 15.31 -4.83 -9.69
CA THR A 189 15.98 -4.52 -8.43
C THR A 189 15.26 -3.41 -7.68
N LEU A 190 14.93 -3.67 -6.42
CA LEU A 190 14.34 -2.72 -5.48
C LEU A 190 15.30 -2.46 -4.31
N ARG A 191 15.08 -1.36 -3.60
CA ARG A 191 15.77 -1.04 -2.36
C ARG A 191 14.77 -0.88 -1.24
N GLY A 192 14.86 -1.71 -0.21
CA GLY A 192 14.07 -1.59 1.00
C GLY A 192 14.69 -0.56 1.93
N ALA A 193 13.89 0.39 2.39
CA ALA A 193 14.37 1.57 3.08
C ALA A 193 14.09 1.56 4.59
N ASN A 194 12.85 1.30 4.98
CA ASN A 194 12.46 1.32 6.40
C ASN A 194 11.15 0.55 6.65
N PRO A 195 10.90 0.16 7.93
CA PRO A 195 9.60 -0.38 8.32
C PRO A 195 8.55 0.72 8.25
N CYS A 196 7.49 0.50 7.48
CA CYS A 196 6.44 1.47 7.22
C CYS A 196 5.68 1.83 8.50
N GLN A 197 5.68 3.11 8.87
CA GLN A 197 4.86 3.63 9.96
C GLN A 197 3.38 3.54 9.59
N ARG A 198 2.58 2.98 10.48
CA ARG A 198 1.14 2.83 10.23
C ARG A 198 0.38 4.06 10.74
N CYS A 199 -0.63 4.45 9.95
CA CYS A 199 -1.59 5.50 10.31
C CYS A 199 -2.86 4.88 10.91
N ILE A 200 -3.93 5.67 11.06
CA ILE A 200 -5.22 5.21 11.60
C ILE A 200 -5.96 4.21 10.69
N VAL A 201 -5.66 4.16 9.38
CA VAL A 201 -6.40 3.33 8.42
C VAL A 201 -6.49 1.85 8.81
N PRO A 202 -5.41 1.16 9.25
CA PRO A 202 -5.52 -0.24 9.69
C PRO A 202 -6.42 -0.48 10.90
N VAL A 203 -6.64 0.55 11.72
CA VAL A 203 -7.52 0.47 12.89
C VAL A 203 -8.98 0.34 12.46
N ARG A 204 -9.34 0.96 11.33
CA ARG A 204 -10.70 1.00 10.82
C ARG A 204 -11.08 -0.25 10.04
N ASP A 205 -12.30 -0.70 10.21
CA ASP A 205 -12.87 -1.74 9.36
C ASP A 205 -12.86 -1.29 7.89
N PRO A 206 -12.38 -2.11 6.94
CA PRO A 206 -12.22 -1.70 5.55
C PRO A 206 -13.55 -1.49 4.80
N HIS A 207 -14.67 -1.90 5.37
CA HIS A 207 -16.00 -1.80 4.78
C HIS A 207 -16.92 -0.80 5.49
N THR A 208 -16.81 -0.70 6.82
CA THR A 208 -17.70 0.15 7.62
C THR A 208 -17.04 1.43 8.12
N GLY A 209 -15.70 1.45 8.18
CA GLY A 209 -14.92 2.53 8.78
C GLY A 209 -14.92 2.53 10.31
N GLU A 210 -15.61 1.57 10.95
CA GLU A 210 -15.63 1.43 12.41
C GLU A 210 -14.26 1.04 12.95
N GLU A 211 -13.87 1.63 14.06
CA GLU A 211 -12.59 1.34 14.69
C GLU A 211 -12.65 0.02 15.47
N TYR A 212 -11.66 -0.86 15.24
CA TYR A 212 -11.49 -2.06 16.04
C TYR A 212 -10.99 -1.64 17.44
N PRO A 213 -11.65 -2.07 18.52
CA PRO A 213 -11.27 -1.68 19.88
C PRO A 213 -9.82 -2.04 20.20
N ASP A 214 -9.08 -1.10 20.78
CA ASP A 214 -7.68 -1.31 21.21
C ASP A 214 -6.70 -1.76 20.11
N PHE A 215 -7.05 -1.66 18.83
CA PHE A 215 -6.23 -2.17 17.72
C PHE A 215 -4.76 -1.74 17.83
N GLN A 216 -4.51 -0.45 18.00
CA GLN A 216 -3.14 0.07 18.05
C GLN A 216 -2.35 -0.48 19.25
N ARG A 217 -2.97 -0.58 20.42
CA ARG A 217 -2.34 -1.14 21.63
C ARG A 217 -1.99 -2.61 21.44
N ILE A 218 -2.95 -3.42 20.98
CA ILE A 218 -2.76 -4.85 20.71
C ILE A 218 -1.65 -5.04 19.69
N PHE A 219 -1.65 -4.25 18.61
CA PHE A 219 -0.65 -4.30 17.57
C PHE A 219 0.75 -4.01 18.12
N ILE A 220 0.94 -2.89 18.84
CA ILE A 220 2.22 -2.46 19.40
C ILE A 220 2.80 -3.53 20.33
N GLU A 221 2.00 -4.02 21.29
CA GLU A 221 2.42 -5.02 22.27
C GLU A 221 2.86 -6.33 21.58
N ASN A 222 2.10 -6.80 20.60
CA ASN A 222 2.43 -8.03 19.89
C ASN A 222 3.62 -7.82 18.95
N ARG A 223 3.69 -6.71 18.21
CA ARG A 223 4.81 -6.42 17.31
C ARG A 223 6.14 -6.32 18.04
N GLU A 224 6.16 -5.69 19.21
CA GLU A 224 7.35 -5.63 20.05
C GLU A 224 7.80 -7.03 20.51
N ARG A 225 6.84 -7.85 20.93
CA ARG A 225 7.10 -9.23 21.41
C ARG A 225 7.59 -10.16 20.30
N THR A 226 7.10 -9.98 19.08
CA THR A 226 7.39 -10.84 17.93
C THR A 226 8.47 -10.27 17.01
N LEU A 227 9.15 -9.17 17.41
CA LEU A 227 10.22 -8.60 16.61
C LEU A 227 11.32 -9.65 16.41
N PRO A 228 11.60 -10.07 15.16
CA PRO A 228 12.57 -11.12 14.91
C PRO A 228 14.00 -10.64 15.15
N GLU A 229 14.90 -11.57 15.40
CA GLU A 229 16.33 -11.27 15.68
C GLU A 229 17.05 -10.58 14.51
N TRP A 230 16.57 -10.80 13.28
CA TRP A 230 17.14 -10.17 12.07
C TRP A 230 16.67 -8.75 11.82
N ALA A 231 15.64 -8.26 12.54
CA ALA A 231 15.18 -6.88 12.40
C ALA A 231 16.05 -5.93 13.21
N ASP A 232 16.52 -4.83 12.59
CA ASP A 232 17.22 -3.80 13.33
C ASP A 232 16.27 -3.05 14.27
N ARG A 233 16.39 -3.34 15.57
CA ARG A 233 15.54 -2.73 16.61
C ARG A 233 15.66 -1.20 16.65
N ALA A 234 16.79 -0.62 16.23
CA ALA A 234 16.99 0.83 16.21
C ALA A 234 16.08 1.56 15.21
N ARG A 235 15.48 0.81 14.27
CA ARG A 235 14.49 1.35 13.31
C ARG A 235 13.09 1.53 13.90
N PHE A 236 12.88 1.14 15.16
CA PHE A 236 11.58 1.18 15.83
C PHE A 236 11.60 2.21 16.97
N ASP A 237 11.27 3.46 16.65
CA ASP A 237 10.96 4.51 17.66
C ASP A 237 9.63 4.20 18.38
N HIS A 238 8.75 3.48 17.69
CA HIS A 238 7.53 2.84 18.20
C HIS A 238 7.19 1.62 17.36
N TYR A 239 6.43 0.66 17.92
CA TYR A 239 6.13 -0.61 17.24
C TYR A 239 4.85 -0.62 16.39
N PHE A 240 4.21 0.53 16.15
CA PHE A 240 3.14 0.62 15.15
C PHE A 240 3.72 0.78 13.74
N ARG A 241 4.60 -0.19 13.39
CA ARG A 241 5.32 -0.27 12.11
C ARG A 241 5.25 -1.68 11.55
N LEU A 242 4.91 -1.79 10.28
CA LEU A 242 4.82 -3.07 9.57
C LEU A 242 4.91 -2.83 8.07
N MET A 243 5.34 -3.84 7.31
CA MET A 243 5.66 -3.74 5.90
C MET A 243 6.96 -2.94 5.67
N VAL A 244 7.47 -2.99 4.46
CA VAL A 244 8.69 -2.27 4.09
C VAL A 244 8.36 -1.27 2.99
N ASN A 245 8.74 -0.01 3.22
CA ASN A 245 8.77 1.01 2.20
C ASN A 245 9.98 0.78 1.30
N THR A 246 9.80 0.95 -0.01
CA THR A 246 10.86 0.71 -0.99
C THR A 246 11.12 1.93 -1.87
N LYS A 247 12.27 1.89 -2.52
CA LYS A 247 12.61 2.72 -3.68
C LYS A 247 12.90 1.81 -4.86
N VAL A 248 12.59 2.25 -6.06
CA VAL A 248 12.98 1.58 -7.29
C VAL A 248 13.91 2.52 -8.07
N PRO A 249 15.16 2.10 -8.35
CA PRO A 249 16.11 2.90 -9.12
C PRO A 249 15.57 3.27 -10.51
N GLU A 250 15.98 4.42 -11.03
CA GLU A 250 15.57 4.88 -12.37
C GLU A 250 15.90 3.89 -13.49
N SER A 251 16.98 3.11 -13.32
CA SER A 251 17.36 2.04 -14.26
C SER A 251 16.30 0.95 -14.42
N GLU A 252 15.43 0.81 -13.43
CA GLU A 252 14.36 -0.22 -13.40
C GLU A 252 13.00 0.33 -13.86
N TRP A 253 12.88 1.64 -14.13
CA TRP A 253 11.62 2.21 -14.61
C TRP A 253 11.22 1.58 -15.96
N LYS A 254 9.93 1.31 -16.12
CA LYS A 254 9.32 0.58 -17.24
C LYS A 254 9.61 -0.93 -17.29
N SER A 255 10.36 -1.45 -16.31
CA SER A 255 10.45 -2.88 -16.09
C SER A 255 9.13 -3.41 -15.52
N GLU A 256 8.89 -4.71 -15.64
CA GLU A 256 7.65 -5.37 -15.23
C GLU A 256 7.92 -6.37 -14.11
N LEU A 257 7.07 -6.37 -13.09
CA LEU A 257 6.97 -7.40 -12.06
C LEU A 257 5.85 -8.37 -12.43
N ALA A 258 6.04 -9.67 -12.18
CA ALA A 258 5.04 -10.70 -12.43
C ALA A 258 4.79 -11.56 -11.18
N VAL A 259 3.54 -11.95 -10.96
CA VAL A 259 3.21 -12.97 -9.96
C VAL A 259 3.93 -14.27 -10.32
N GLY A 260 4.61 -14.86 -9.32
CA GLY A 260 5.48 -16.02 -9.47
C GLY A 260 6.98 -15.68 -9.56
N ASP A 261 7.35 -14.41 -9.72
CA ASP A 261 8.76 -13.99 -9.73
C ASP A 261 9.46 -14.37 -8.43
N GLU A 262 10.67 -14.93 -8.54
CA GLU A 262 11.52 -15.25 -7.41
C GLU A 262 12.00 -13.97 -6.71
N VAL A 263 12.06 -14.01 -5.38
CA VAL A 263 12.57 -12.90 -4.56
C VAL A 263 13.92 -13.27 -3.95
N ALA A 264 14.92 -12.44 -4.16
CA ALA A 264 16.27 -12.66 -3.64
C ALA A 264 16.86 -11.40 -3.00
N ILE A 265 17.39 -11.52 -1.78
CA ILE A 265 18.13 -10.45 -1.11
C ILE A 265 19.54 -10.39 -1.72
N LEU A 266 19.96 -9.21 -2.17
CA LEU A 266 21.27 -8.98 -2.79
C LEU A 266 22.30 -8.47 -1.79
N GLY A 267 21.86 -7.76 -0.74
CA GLY A 267 22.70 -7.25 0.33
C GLY A 267 22.49 -5.78 0.65
N GLU A 268 23.24 -5.28 1.61
CA GLU A 268 23.20 -3.88 2.03
C GLU A 268 23.90 -2.97 1.03
N VAL A 269 23.31 -1.79 0.82
CA VAL A 269 23.88 -0.72 0.01
C VAL A 269 23.83 0.59 0.79
N PRO A 270 24.86 1.47 0.69
CA PRO A 270 24.80 2.76 1.34
C PRO A 270 23.61 3.58 0.86
N LEU A 271 23.06 4.42 1.76
CA LEU A 271 22.09 5.44 1.38
C LEU A 271 22.67 6.35 0.30
N ASP A 272 21.92 6.57 -0.76
CA ASP A 272 22.28 7.55 -1.78
C ASP A 272 21.84 8.94 -1.32
N GLU A 273 22.79 9.72 -0.76
CA GLU A 273 22.56 11.08 -0.25
C GLU A 273 22.10 12.07 -1.34
N SER A 274 22.23 11.74 -2.62
CA SER A 274 21.87 12.64 -3.72
C SER A 274 20.37 12.91 -3.82
N ASN A 275 19.53 11.97 -3.38
CA ASN A 275 18.06 12.08 -3.43
C ASN A 275 17.42 12.65 -2.14
N ASP A 276 18.15 12.73 -1.04
CA ASP A 276 17.60 13.16 0.27
C ASP A 276 17.43 14.68 0.41
N ARG A 277 17.98 15.47 -0.53
CA ARG A 277 17.93 16.95 -0.45
C ARG A 277 16.58 17.53 -0.88
N ALA A 278 15.76 16.79 -1.58
CA ALA A 278 14.44 17.27 -2.05
C ALA A 278 13.32 17.21 -0.98
N GLY A 279 13.54 16.49 0.12
CA GLY A 279 12.51 16.23 1.15
C GLY A 279 12.53 17.16 2.38
N LYS A 280 13.54 18.01 2.55
CA LYS A 280 13.71 18.81 3.79
C LYS A 280 12.98 20.15 3.83
N ASP A 281 12.33 20.58 2.75
CA ASP A 281 11.71 21.90 2.64
C ASP A 281 10.16 21.88 2.52
N ARG A 282 9.46 20.93 3.11
CA ARG A 282 7.99 21.00 3.18
C ARG A 282 7.49 20.96 4.62
N PRO A 283 6.65 21.96 5.01
CA PRO A 283 6.03 21.96 6.34
C PRO A 283 5.05 20.79 6.47
N VAL A 284 4.98 20.24 7.68
CA VAL A 284 4.12 19.15 8.16
C VAL A 284 2.65 19.54 8.12
#